data_c4501c5a84eac4bffb0a3a58c5e0e4f0
#
_entry.id   c4501c5a84eac4bffb0a3a58c5e0e4f0
#
_cell.length_a   1.000
_cell.length_b   1.000
_cell.length_c   1.000
_cell.angle_alpha   90.00
_cell.angle_beta   90.00
_cell.angle_gamma   90.00
#
_symmetry.space_group_name_H-M   'P 1'
#
loop_
_entity.id
_entity.type
_entity.pdbx_description
1 polymer ?
#
loop_
_entity_poly.entity_id
_entity_poly.type
_entity_poly.pdbx_seq_one_letter_code
_entity_poly.pdbx_strand_id
1 'polypeptide(L)'
;MVRGYTTFKQFEQSDERIATNILSDRLRRLQKNRLITAQRDANDRRRTSYRLTEKGINLAPVLLELLIWGAQHEETMAPAELIAQMVQNRQGVIAEARRRWQERDSTPLIPSFANRPSNGKTKRAKRHRNRRGGRFSGAQTVG
;
A
#
# COMPACT_ATOMS: atom_id res chain seq x y z
N MET A 1 -7.75 -7.39 7.33
CA MET A 1 -6.70 -7.80 8.24
C MET A 1 -5.89 -6.58 8.63
N VAL A 2 -4.66 -6.32 8.22
CA VAL A 2 -3.95 -5.08 8.64
C VAL A 2 -4.74 -3.82 8.26
N ARG A 3 -5.45 -3.82 7.13
CA ARG A 3 -6.38 -2.77 6.68
C ARG A 3 -7.85 -3.00 7.06
N GLY A 4 -8.15 -3.99 7.91
CA GLY A 4 -9.51 -4.31 8.30
C GLY A 4 -10.35 -5.05 7.25
N TYR A 5 -9.81 -5.35 6.06
CA TYR A 5 -10.56 -6.05 5.02
C TYR A 5 -10.80 -7.50 5.40
N THR A 6 -12.06 -7.93 5.26
CA THR A 6 -12.49 -9.30 5.59
C THR A 6 -13.26 -9.98 4.48
N THR A 7 -13.74 -9.25 3.46
CA THR A 7 -14.55 -9.81 2.38
C THR A 7 -13.85 -9.70 1.03
N PHE A 8 -14.21 -10.58 0.08
CA PHE A 8 -13.69 -10.54 -1.28
C PHE A 8 -13.84 -9.17 -1.92
N LYS A 9 -15.03 -8.57 -1.80
CA LYS A 9 -15.33 -7.25 -2.36
C LYS A 9 -14.44 -6.16 -1.79
N GLN A 10 -14.13 -6.19 -0.49
CA GLN A 10 -13.22 -5.22 0.13
C GLN A 10 -11.79 -5.37 -0.38
N PHE A 11 -11.31 -6.59 -0.63
CA PHE A 11 -9.99 -6.81 -1.23
C PHE A 11 -9.94 -6.36 -2.69
N GLU A 12 -10.99 -6.65 -3.47
CA GLU A 12 -11.11 -6.25 -4.88
C GLU A 12 -11.13 -4.73 -5.03
N GLN A 13 -11.83 -4.03 -4.14
CA GLN A 13 -11.94 -2.57 -4.12
C GLN A 13 -10.78 -1.87 -3.41
N SER A 14 -9.74 -2.60 -3.01
CA SER A 14 -8.55 -2.01 -2.40
C SER A 14 -7.78 -1.15 -3.39
N ASP A 15 -6.99 -0.21 -2.85
CA ASP A 15 -6.15 0.70 -3.65
C ASP A 15 -5.16 -0.04 -4.56
N GLU A 16 -4.89 -1.30 -4.26
CA GLU A 16 -3.95 -2.15 -5.00
C GLU A 16 -4.49 -2.66 -6.35
N ARG A 17 -5.80 -2.51 -6.61
CA ARG A 17 -6.48 -2.86 -7.88
C ARG A 17 -6.08 -4.23 -8.44
N ILE A 18 -6.09 -5.25 -7.59
CA ILE A 18 -5.72 -6.61 -7.99
C ILE A 18 -6.82 -7.21 -8.89
N ALA A 19 -6.46 -7.76 -10.03
CA ALA A 19 -7.42 -8.43 -10.91
C ALA A 19 -8.11 -9.60 -10.18
N THR A 20 -9.42 -9.75 -10.40
CA THR A 20 -10.31 -10.70 -9.69
C THR A 20 -9.82 -12.15 -9.72
N ASN A 21 -9.29 -12.61 -10.87
CA ASN A 21 -8.73 -13.94 -11.03
C ASN A 21 -7.47 -14.14 -10.17
N ILE A 22 -6.59 -13.15 -10.12
CA ILE A 22 -5.37 -13.16 -9.32
C ILE A 22 -5.72 -13.14 -7.83
N LEU A 23 -6.66 -12.30 -7.42
CA LEU A 23 -7.14 -12.24 -6.05
C LEU A 23 -7.71 -13.59 -5.61
N SER A 24 -8.57 -14.21 -6.44
CA SER A 24 -9.16 -15.52 -6.18
C SER A 24 -8.09 -16.61 -5.99
N ASP A 25 -7.08 -16.64 -6.86
CA ASP A 25 -5.98 -17.60 -6.76
C ASP A 25 -5.15 -17.38 -5.49
N ARG A 26 -4.80 -16.13 -5.18
CA ARG A 26 -4.06 -15.80 -3.94
C ARG A 26 -4.81 -16.20 -2.69
N LEU A 27 -6.12 -15.91 -2.59
CA LEU A 27 -6.94 -16.31 -1.44
C LEU A 27 -7.02 -17.85 -1.32
N ARG A 28 -7.16 -18.56 -2.43
CA ARG A 28 -7.15 -20.04 -2.44
C ARG A 28 -5.81 -20.60 -1.96
N ARG A 29 -4.69 -20.04 -2.40
CA ARG A 29 -3.34 -20.46 -1.94
C ARG A 29 -3.15 -20.19 -0.45
N LEU A 30 -3.58 -19.02 0.05
CA LEU A 30 -3.52 -18.70 1.48
C LEU A 30 -4.34 -19.68 2.32
N GLN A 31 -5.55 -20.06 1.85
CA GLN A 31 -6.38 -21.10 2.50
C GLN A 31 -5.71 -22.47 2.48
N LYS A 32 -5.19 -22.91 1.31
CA LYS A 32 -4.46 -24.18 1.16
C LYS A 32 -3.30 -24.27 2.15
N ASN A 33 -2.59 -23.18 2.36
CA ASN A 33 -1.46 -23.07 3.29
C ASN A 33 -1.89 -22.84 4.75
N ARG A 34 -3.20 -22.83 5.03
CA ARG A 34 -3.77 -22.61 6.37
C ARG A 34 -3.36 -21.28 7.01
N LEU A 35 -3.13 -20.25 6.19
CA LEU A 35 -2.84 -18.90 6.66
C LEU A 35 -4.12 -18.11 6.92
N ILE A 36 -5.18 -18.43 6.18
CA ILE A 36 -6.52 -17.88 6.37
C ILE A 36 -7.57 -18.98 6.39
N THR A 37 -8.71 -18.68 7.02
CA THR A 37 -9.96 -19.43 6.87
C THR A 37 -10.95 -18.59 6.08
N ALA A 38 -11.85 -19.26 5.36
CA ALA A 38 -12.99 -18.64 4.70
C ALA A 38 -14.28 -19.17 5.33
N GLN A 39 -15.16 -18.28 5.72
CA GLN A 39 -16.46 -18.61 6.30
C GLN A 39 -17.55 -17.93 5.47
N ARG A 40 -18.52 -18.71 5.02
CA ARG A 40 -19.71 -18.18 4.37
C ARG A 40 -20.60 -17.52 5.41
N ASP A 41 -21.19 -16.38 5.04
CA ASP A 41 -22.17 -15.72 5.89
C ASP A 41 -23.43 -16.60 6.02
N ALA A 42 -23.98 -16.72 7.22
CA ALA A 42 -25.17 -17.53 7.48
C ALA A 42 -26.42 -16.97 6.81
N ASN A 43 -26.50 -15.62 6.69
CA ASN A 43 -27.66 -14.91 6.16
C ASN A 43 -27.53 -14.59 4.67
N ASP A 44 -26.28 -14.47 4.15
CA ASP A 44 -25.98 -14.23 2.74
C ASP A 44 -24.90 -15.19 2.24
N ARG A 45 -25.32 -16.30 1.63
CA ARG A 45 -24.42 -17.33 1.08
C ARG A 45 -23.47 -16.80 -0.02
N ARG A 46 -23.77 -15.63 -0.60
CA ARG A 46 -22.91 -14.97 -1.60
C ARG A 46 -21.73 -14.27 -0.94
N ARG A 47 -21.83 -14.00 0.37
CA ARG A 47 -20.82 -13.28 1.12
C ARG A 47 -19.89 -14.28 1.83
N THR A 48 -18.62 -14.20 1.50
CA THR A 48 -17.58 -14.97 2.17
C THR A 48 -16.68 -14.01 2.94
N SER A 49 -16.48 -14.28 4.22
CA SER A 49 -15.52 -13.59 5.06
C SER A 49 -14.24 -14.40 5.21
N TYR A 50 -13.12 -13.73 5.20
CA TYR A 50 -11.79 -14.31 5.36
C TYR A 50 -11.16 -13.84 6.66
N ARG A 51 -10.51 -14.74 7.37
CA ARG A 51 -9.84 -14.43 8.62
C ARG A 51 -8.48 -15.11 8.68
N LEU A 52 -7.48 -14.43 9.28
CA LEU A 52 -6.21 -15.06 9.59
C LEU A 52 -6.40 -16.20 10.59
N THR A 53 -5.70 -17.29 10.38
CA THR A 53 -5.49 -18.31 11.41
C THR A 53 -4.41 -17.85 12.39
N GLU A 54 -4.17 -18.63 13.43
CA GLU A 54 -3.03 -18.38 14.32
C GLU A 54 -1.69 -18.43 13.55
N LYS A 55 -1.54 -19.39 12.64
CA LYS A 55 -0.39 -19.46 11.72
C LYS A 55 -0.27 -18.17 10.88
N GLY A 56 -1.41 -17.61 10.44
CA GLY A 56 -1.45 -16.39 9.64
C GLY A 56 -1.03 -15.16 10.43
N ILE A 57 -1.53 -14.97 11.66
CA ILE A 57 -1.15 -13.81 12.49
C ILE A 57 0.31 -13.88 12.96
N ASN A 58 0.86 -15.10 13.08
CA ASN A 58 2.27 -15.29 13.43
C ASN A 58 3.25 -14.78 12.36
N LEU A 59 2.76 -14.44 11.15
CA LEU A 59 3.55 -13.73 10.13
C LEU A 59 3.67 -12.21 10.36
N ALA A 60 2.93 -11.66 11.33
CA ALA A 60 2.93 -10.22 11.59
C ALA A 60 4.34 -9.62 11.78
N PRO A 61 5.28 -10.25 12.52
CA PRO A 61 6.64 -9.72 12.65
C PRO A 61 7.37 -9.64 11.31
N VAL A 62 7.28 -10.67 10.48
CA VAL A 62 7.94 -10.72 9.16
C VAL A 62 7.37 -9.66 8.22
N LEU A 63 6.03 -9.51 8.21
CA LEU A 63 5.36 -8.50 7.39
C LEU A 63 5.67 -7.08 7.85
N LEU A 64 5.83 -6.85 9.16
CA LEU A 64 6.23 -5.55 9.70
C LEU A 64 7.63 -5.17 9.22
N GLU A 65 8.61 -6.09 9.34
CA GLU A 65 9.97 -5.82 8.87
C GLU A 65 10.03 -5.61 7.36
N LEU A 66 9.27 -6.38 6.57
CA LEU A 66 9.17 -6.20 5.12
C LEU A 66 8.57 -4.83 4.76
N LEU A 67 7.57 -4.37 5.52
CA LEU A 67 6.94 -3.07 5.33
C LEU A 67 7.91 -1.93 5.66
N ILE A 68 8.65 -2.05 6.77
CA ILE A 68 9.69 -1.08 7.15
C ILE A 68 10.80 -1.04 6.11
N TRP A 69 11.29 -2.20 5.66
CA TRP A 69 12.30 -2.30 4.63
C TRP A 69 11.85 -1.63 3.33
N GLY A 70 10.62 -1.97 2.87
CA GLY A 70 10.06 -1.37 1.66
C GLY A 70 9.95 0.15 1.75
N ALA A 71 9.54 0.68 2.91
CA ALA A 71 9.43 2.12 3.11
C ALA A 71 10.79 2.86 3.13
N GLN A 72 11.89 2.15 3.38
CA GLN A 72 13.25 2.71 3.35
C GLN A 72 13.90 2.67 1.95
N HIS A 73 13.46 1.75 1.08
CA HIS A 73 14.14 1.47 -0.20
C HIS A 73 13.28 1.80 -1.42
N GLU A 74 11.96 1.93 -1.25
CA GLU A 74 11.02 2.15 -2.32
C GLU A 74 10.20 3.42 -2.08
N GLU A 75 9.73 4.06 -3.16
CA GLU A 75 8.77 5.15 -3.03
C GLU A 75 7.45 4.63 -2.44
N THR A 76 7.08 5.15 -1.29
CA THR A 76 5.85 4.76 -0.60
C THR A 76 4.95 5.95 -0.32
N MET A 77 3.63 5.73 -0.38
CA MET A 77 2.64 6.72 0.07
C MET A 77 2.39 6.65 1.58
N ALA A 78 3.07 5.75 2.31
CA ALA A 78 2.93 5.66 3.76
C ALA A 78 3.47 6.94 4.42
N PRO A 79 2.76 7.50 5.41
CA PRO A 79 3.26 8.65 6.16
C PRO A 79 4.58 8.30 6.88
N ALA A 80 5.58 9.19 6.77
CA ALA A 80 6.89 8.97 7.39
C ALA A 80 6.77 8.78 8.91
N GLU A 81 5.86 9.50 9.56
CA GLU A 81 5.59 9.39 10.99
C GLU A 81 5.09 8.00 11.39
N LEU A 82 4.24 7.40 10.55
CA LEU A 82 3.75 6.05 10.78
C LEU A 82 4.88 5.02 10.69
N ILE A 83 5.75 5.16 9.69
CA ILE A 83 6.92 4.28 9.54
C ILE A 83 7.88 4.47 10.73
N ALA A 84 8.13 5.72 11.15
CA ALA A 84 8.95 5.99 12.33
C ALA A 84 8.39 5.34 13.60
N GLN A 85 7.08 5.41 13.84
CA GLN A 85 6.42 4.73 14.95
C GLN A 85 6.59 3.21 14.87
N MET A 86 6.45 2.60 13.70
CA MET A 86 6.66 1.16 13.51
C MET A 86 8.11 0.76 13.79
N VAL A 87 9.09 1.57 13.39
CA VAL A 87 10.50 1.33 13.66
C VAL A 87 10.80 1.43 15.16
N GLN A 88 10.23 2.42 15.85
CA GLN A 88 10.49 2.66 17.27
C GLN A 88 9.77 1.68 18.18
N ASN A 89 8.59 1.20 17.81
CA ASN A 89 7.73 0.37 18.65
C ASN A 89 7.25 -0.91 17.95
N ARG A 90 8.19 -1.69 17.40
CA ARG A 90 7.89 -2.95 16.70
C ARG A 90 7.04 -3.91 17.53
N GLN A 91 7.43 -4.11 18.78
CA GLN A 91 6.74 -5.02 19.71
C GLN A 91 5.31 -4.56 19.99
N GLY A 92 5.10 -3.25 20.19
CA GLY A 92 3.76 -2.68 20.39
C GLY A 92 2.86 -2.85 19.17
N VAL A 93 3.40 -2.65 17.97
CA VAL A 93 2.65 -2.86 16.71
C VAL A 93 2.23 -4.33 16.56
N ILE A 94 3.14 -5.27 16.84
CA ILE A 94 2.87 -6.72 16.76
C ILE A 94 1.83 -7.12 17.83
N ALA A 95 1.98 -6.64 19.06
CA ALA A 95 1.04 -6.90 20.15
C ALA A 95 -0.36 -6.39 19.82
N GLU A 96 -0.47 -5.17 19.29
CA GLU A 96 -1.74 -4.58 18.88
C GLU A 96 -2.39 -5.34 17.71
N ALA A 97 -1.60 -5.76 16.71
CA ALA A 97 -2.10 -6.58 15.62
C ALA A 97 -2.68 -7.91 16.14
N ARG A 98 -2.01 -8.54 17.10
CA ARG A 98 -2.45 -9.78 17.74
C ARG A 98 -3.70 -9.58 18.58
N ARG A 99 -3.76 -8.51 19.39
CA ARG A 99 -4.94 -8.14 20.17
C ARG A 99 -6.17 -8.00 19.28
N ARG A 100 -6.08 -7.18 18.20
CA ARG A 100 -7.17 -7.00 17.25
C ARG A 100 -7.61 -8.30 16.57
N TRP A 101 -6.66 -9.14 16.25
CA TRP A 101 -6.96 -10.46 15.69
C TRP A 101 -7.75 -11.33 16.68
N GLN A 102 -7.37 -11.36 17.97
CA GLN A 102 -8.05 -12.10 19.04
C GLN A 102 -9.47 -11.57 19.29
N GLU A 103 -9.61 -10.26 19.40
CA GLU A 103 -10.88 -9.58 19.68
C GLU A 103 -11.80 -9.48 18.46
N ARG A 104 -11.36 -9.95 17.29
CA ARG A 104 -12.08 -9.81 16.01
C ARG A 104 -12.33 -8.35 15.64
N ASP A 105 -11.49 -7.44 16.09
CA ASP A 105 -11.55 -6.03 15.76
C ASP A 105 -11.15 -5.82 14.30
N SER A 106 -12.07 -5.32 13.49
CA SER A 106 -11.86 -5.01 12.06
C SER A 106 -11.32 -3.61 11.82
N THR A 107 -11.06 -2.83 12.88
CA THR A 107 -10.47 -1.49 12.74
C THR A 107 -9.12 -1.58 12.04
N PRO A 108 -8.86 -0.78 11.00
CA PRO A 108 -7.57 -0.80 10.31
C PRO A 108 -6.42 -0.48 11.25
N LEU A 109 -5.38 -1.32 11.28
CA LEU A 109 -4.14 -1.03 11.98
C LEU A 109 -3.35 0.07 11.24
N ILE A 110 -3.41 -0.01 9.89
CA ILE A 110 -2.82 0.99 8.99
C ILE A 110 -3.97 1.72 8.29
N PRO A 111 -4.07 3.05 8.40
CA PRO A 111 -5.11 3.82 7.72
C PRO A 111 -5.00 3.65 6.20
N SER A 112 -6.15 3.72 5.51
CA SER A 112 -6.18 3.78 4.04
C SER A 112 -5.58 5.09 3.57
N PHE A 113 -4.74 5.04 2.53
CA PHE A 113 -4.12 6.23 1.93
C PHE A 113 -4.97 6.86 0.82
N ALA A 114 -6.10 6.24 0.43
CA ALA A 114 -6.97 6.68 -0.66
C ALA A 114 -7.62 8.06 -0.43
N ASN A 115 -7.73 8.52 0.81
CA ASN A 115 -8.35 9.79 1.18
C ASN A 115 -7.36 10.95 1.38
N ARG A 116 -6.14 10.86 0.88
CA ARG A 116 -5.28 12.04 0.87
C ARG A 116 -5.76 12.99 -0.23
N PRO A 117 -6.13 14.26 0.08
CA PRO A 117 -6.34 15.24 -0.96
C PRO A 117 -5.05 15.33 -1.76
N SER A 118 -5.14 15.27 -3.09
CA SER A 118 -4.00 15.40 -4.01
C SER A 118 -3.42 16.79 -3.83
N ASN A 119 -2.48 16.94 -2.90
CA ASN A 119 -1.80 18.18 -2.63
C ASN A 119 -0.78 18.40 -3.75
N GLY A 120 -1.16 19.33 -4.64
CA GLY A 120 -0.23 20.13 -5.43
C GLY A 120 0.60 19.39 -6.47
N LYS A 121 0.09 19.34 -7.69
CA LYS A 121 0.93 19.33 -8.89
C LYS A 121 2.03 20.41 -8.72
N THR A 122 3.22 20.00 -8.37
CA THR A 122 4.41 20.84 -8.53
C THR A 122 4.51 21.16 -10.02
N LYS A 123 4.16 22.39 -10.37
CA LYS A 123 4.36 22.94 -11.72
C LYS A 123 5.85 22.84 -12.04
N ARG A 124 6.18 21.87 -12.86
CA ARG A 124 7.50 21.73 -13.47
C ARG A 124 7.73 22.99 -14.30
N ALA A 125 8.51 23.91 -13.78
CA ALA A 125 8.90 25.14 -14.47
C ALA A 125 9.53 24.78 -15.81
N LYS A 126 8.83 25.05 -16.92
CA LYS A 126 9.39 25.03 -18.26
C LYS A 126 10.48 26.10 -18.33
N ARG A 127 11.74 25.68 -18.24
CA ARG A 127 12.87 26.52 -18.61
C ARG A 127 12.76 26.80 -20.11
N HIS A 128 12.29 27.98 -20.43
CA HIS A 128 12.41 28.59 -21.77
C HIS A 128 13.89 28.75 -22.11
N ARG A 129 14.38 27.90 -22.97
CA ARG A 129 15.70 28.02 -23.58
C ARG A 129 15.59 29.07 -24.68
N ASN A 130 15.89 30.33 -24.34
CA ASN A 130 15.95 31.47 -25.27
C ASN A 130 17.17 31.27 -26.17
N ARG A 131 16.99 30.77 -27.38
CA ARG A 131 17.96 30.76 -28.46
C ARG A 131 17.95 32.17 -29.08
N ARG A 132 18.82 33.04 -28.66
CA ARG A 132 19.15 34.24 -29.41
C ARG A 132 20.03 33.85 -30.59
N GLY A 133 19.47 33.97 -31.81
CA GLY A 133 20.21 33.89 -33.05
C GLY A 133 21.10 35.13 -33.21
N GLY A 134 22.40 34.93 -33.23
CA GLY A 134 23.34 35.92 -33.68
C GLY A 134 23.49 35.80 -35.19
N ARG A 135 22.95 36.76 -35.93
CA ARG A 135 23.30 37.00 -37.34
C ARG A 135 24.69 37.65 -37.37
N PHE A 136 25.61 37.00 -38.00
CA PHE A 136 26.82 37.68 -38.49
C PHE A 136 26.55 38.13 -39.91
N SER A 137 26.44 39.42 -40.07
CA SER A 137 26.48 40.13 -41.36
C SER A 137 27.94 40.42 -41.70
N GLY A 138 28.32 40.08 -42.92
CA GLY A 138 29.63 40.38 -43.44
C GLY A 138 29.73 41.83 -43.92
N ALA A 139 30.94 42.37 -43.97
CA ALA A 139 31.39 43.44 -44.85
C ALA A 139 32.89 43.26 -45.04
N GLN A 140 33.24 42.92 -46.17
CA GLN A 140 34.17 43.46 -47.16
C GLN A 140 34.89 44.72 -46.71
N THR A 141 36.26 44.84 -46.92
CA THR A 141 36.87 45.71 -47.88
C THR A 141 38.41 45.67 -47.71
N VAL A 142 39.11 45.25 -48.73
CA VAL A 142 40.08 45.99 -49.61
C VAL A 142 41.21 46.75 -48.84
N GLY A 143 42.39 46.40 -49.26
CA GLY A 143 43.66 47.08 -49.07
C GLY A 143 44.83 46.15 -49.33
#